data_0475ef754f600d903cda776bed10ee52
#
_entry.id   0475ef754f600d903cda776bed10ee52
#
_cell.length_a   1.000
_cell.length_b   1.000
_cell.length_c   1.000
_cell.angle_alpha   90.00
_cell.angle_beta   90.00
_cell.angle_gamma   90.00
#
_symmetry.space_group_name_H-M   'P 1'
#
loop_
_entity.id
_entity.type
_entity.pdbx_description
1 polymer ?
#
loop_
_entity_poly.entity_id
_entity_poly.type
_entity_poly.pdbx_seq_one_letter_code
_entity_poly.pdbx_strand_id
1 'polypeptide(L)'
;MAESRRTSLKDLAQILGVSIPTVSRALKNSPESSRELCSKAQKLAKEMNYHPNPFAMSLRKNTPRTIGVIVPDIVTHFFASILSGIEDTAIANGYFVIITTSHESYDHEKRNIENLVNMHVEGIIGCLSQETTDYAHWLSLDDMNMPLVLFDRVCMPDRFSTVVADGVYSAQMATQHLLDHGSKRIAFIGGANHLDIVRKRKHGYLEALRENKIPIEKDLVVCRKIDFEEGKIATEILLSLPEPPDAILAMNDTLAFAAMEVIRNHNLRIPQDIALIGYTDEQHANYVVPRLSAVSHQTYKMGEAACQMLIDKIKGDKKIRQIIIPTCLQVRESSIKRKD
;
A
#
# COMPACT_ATOMS: atom_id res chain seq x y z
N MET A 1 -4.69 -23.63 -37.13
CA MET A 1 -4.77 -22.19 -36.93
C MET A 1 -3.35 -21.66 -36.85
N ALA A 2 -2.92 -20.79 -37.77
CA ALA A 2 -1.58 -20.22 -37.77
C ALA A 2 -1.45 -19.30 -36.54
N GLU A 3 -0.47 -19.54 -35.67
CA GLU A 3 -0.11 -18.62 -34.59
C GLU A 3 0.15 -17.24 -35.19
N SER A 4 -0.64 -16.26 -34.76
CA SER A 4 -0.47 -14.85 -35.09
C SER A 4 0.83 -14.34 -34.46
N ARG A 5 1.96 -14.59 -35.10
CA ARG A 5 3.27 -14.10 -34.68
C ARG A 5 3.26 -12.56 -34.76
N ARG A 6 3.52 -11.89 -33.62
CA ARG A 6 3.67 -10.43 -33.62
C ARG A 6 4.80 -10.00 -34.57
N THR A 7 4.53 -8.99 -35.40
CA THR A 7 5.54 -8.40 -36.29
C THR A 7 6.75 -7.92 -35.47
N SER A 8 7.93 -8.32 -35.89
CA SER A 8 9.20 -7.97 -35.24
C SER A 8 9.97 -6.90 -36.03
N LEU A 9 10.91 -6.22 -35.36
CA LEU A 9 11.84 -5.29 -36.04
C LEU A 9 12.66 -5.97 -37.15
N LYS A 10 12.91 -7.29 -37.03
CA LYS A 10 13.58 -8.11 -38.01
C LYS A 10 12.74 -8.27 -39.28
N ASP A 11 11.44 -8.43 -39.16
CA ASP A 11 10.52 -8.55 -40.28
C ASP A 11 10.47 -7.25 -41.11
N LEU A 12 10.42 -6.10 -40.41
CA LEU A 12 10.50 -4.79 -41.08
C LEU A 12 11.85 -4.59 -41.80
N ALA A 13 12.95 -5.01 -41.18
CA ALA A 13 14.29 -4.90 -41.75
C ALA A 13 14.41 -5.75 -43.03
N GLN A 14 13.84 -6.94 -43.02
CA GLN A 14 13.83 -7.84 -44.16
C GLN A 14 13.03 -7.26 -45.34
N ILE A 15 11.85 -6.70 -45.08
CA ILE A 15 10.99 -6.11 -46.12
C ILE A 15 11.61 -4.84 -46.71
N LEU A 16 12.26 -4.02 -45.89
CA LEU A 16 12.91 -2.78 -46.31
C LEU A 16 14.30 -3.00 -46.94
N GLY A 17 14.84 -4.24 -46.90
CA GLY A 17 16.15 -4.55 -47.41
C GLY A 17 17.32 -3.87 -46.68
N VAL A 18 17.15 -3.53 -45.42
CA VAL A 18 18.16 -2.84 -44.60
C VAL A 18 18.43 -3.55 -43.28
N SER A 19 19.50 -3.18 -42.59
CA SER A 19 19.84 -3.79 -41.30
C SER A 19 18.84 -3.40 -40.19
N ILE A 20 18.67 -4.25 -39.15
CA ILE A 20 17.83 -3.99 -38.00
C ILE A 20 18.19 -2.67 -37.31
N PRO A 21 19.49 -2.33 -37.10
CA PRO A 21 19.87 -1.00 -36.58
C PRO A 21 19.40 0.16 -37.45
N THR A 22 19.45 0.00 -38.78
CA THR A 22 19.02 1.03 -39.75
C THR A 22 17.51 1.30 -39.65
N VAL A 23 16.67 0.24 -39.62
CA VAL A 23 15.23 0.38 -39.43
C VAL A 23 14.91 1.05 -38.07
N SER A 24 15.60 0.62 -37.02
CA SER A 24 15.40 1.21 -35.66
C SER A 24 15.73 2.70 -35.63
N ARG A 25 16.72 3.18 -36.36
CA ARG A 25 17.06 4.60 -36.53
C ARG A 25 16.03 5.34 -37.35
N ALA A 26 15.61 4.73 -38.48
CA ALA A 26 14.59 5.31 -39.35
C ALA A 26 13.24 5.52 -38.65
N LEU A 27 12.78 4.55 -37.87
CA LEU A 27 11.54 4.67 -37.09
C LEU A 27 11.60 5.80 -36.05
N LYS A 28 12.79 6.22 -35.60
CA LYS A 28 13.01 7.30 -34.63
C LYS A 28 13.30 8.64 -35.29
N ASN A 29 13.21 8.77 -36.61
CA ASN A 29 13.60 9.95 -37.36
C ASN A 29 15.05 10.42 -37.04
N SER A 30 15.98 9.47 -36.87
CA SER A 30 17.38 9.78 -36.60
C SER A 30 17.98 10.62 -37.76
N PRO A 31 18.78 11.66 -37.49
CA PRO A 31 19.49 12.44 -38.52
C PRO A 31 20.39 11.59 -39.42
N GLU A 32 20.80 10.41 -38.95
CA GLU A 32 21.62 9.43 -39.70
C GLU A 32 20.82 8.63 -40.74
N SER A 33 19.49 8.77 -40.78
CA SER A 33 18.61 8.09 -41.71
C SER A 33 18.03 9.05 -42.74
N SER A 34 17.98 8.64 -44.02
CA SER A 34 17.35 9.49 -45.02
C SER A 34 15.87 9.70 -44.78
N ARG A 35 15.33 10.86 -45.09
CA ARG A 35 13.90 11.22 -44.93
C ARG A 35 12.99 10.20 -45.65
N GLU A 36 13.42 9.70 -46.79
CA GLU A 36 12.69 8.70 -47.57
C GLU A 36 12.59 7.36 -46.83
N LEU A 37 13.72 6.89 -46.25
CA LEU A 37 13.73 5.63 -45.44
C LEU A 37 12.89 5.80 -44.16
N CYS A 38 12.93 6.93 -43.49
CA CYS A 38 12.09 7.23 -42.31
C CYS A 38 10.60 7.10 -42.66
N SER A 39 10.18 7.74 -43.78
CA SER A 39 8.77 7.70 -44.23
C SER A 39 8.35 6.24 -44.59
N LYS A 40 9.19 5.51 -45.34
CA LYS A 40 8.90 4.11 -45.72
C LYS A 40 8.81 3.20 -44.47
N ALA A 41 9.73 3.34 -43.54
CA ALA A 41 9.75 2.53 -42.31
C ALA A 41 8.52 2.80 -41.42
N GLN A 42 8.11 4.06 -41.25
CA GLN A 42 6.94 4.42 -40.45
C GLN A 42 5.64 3.91 -41.12
N LYS A 43 5.53 4.04 -42.46
CA LYS A 43 4.35 3.55 -43.17
C LYS A 43 4.26 2.02 -43.06
N LEU A 44 5.33 1.30 -43.28
CA LEU A 44 5.38 -0.16 -43.16
C LEU A 44 5.09 -0.62 -41.74
N ALA A 45 5.62 0.05 -40.74
CA ALA A 45 5.34 -0.26 -39.33
C ALA A 45 3.84 -0.14 -39.01
N LYS A 46 3.18 0.89 -39.54
CA LYS A 46 1.74 1.08 -39.38
C LYS A 46 0.93 0.03 -40.11
N GLU A 47 1.30 -0.30 -41.37
CA GLU A 47 0.62 -1.34 -42.17
C GLU A 47 0.73 -2.73 -41.55
N MET A 48 1.88 -3.04 -40.96
CA MET A 48 2.14 -4.34 -40.29
C MET A 48 1.77 -4.36 -38.82
N ASN A 49 1.12 -3.33 -38.32
CA ASN A 49 0.78 -3.17 -36.89
C ASN A 49 1.97 -3.45 -35.96
N TYR A 50 3.15 -2.96 -36.37
CA TYR A 50 4.36 -3.11 -35.58
C TYR A 50 4.35 -2.08 -34.42
N HIS A 51 4.37 -2.59 -33.22
CA HIS A 51 4.59 -1.77 -32.02
C HIS A 51 5.98 -2.07 -31.47
N PRO A 52 6.82 -1.04 -31.28
CA PRO A 52 8.09 -1.22 -30.60
C PRO A 52 7.86 -1.90 -29.24
N ASN A 53 8.59 -2.96 -28.98
CA ASN A 53 8.55 -3.61 -27.66
C ASN A 53 9.28 -2.69 -26.65
N PRO A 54 8.59 -2.07 -25.66
CA PRO A 54 9.22 -1.20 -24.70
C PRO A 54 10.34 -1.89 -23.92
N PHE A 55 10.17 -3.16 -23.58
CA PHE A 55 11.20 -3.98 -22.91
C PHE A 55 12.44 -4.20 -23.79
N ALA A 56 12.27 -4.49 -25.08
CA ALA A 56 13.40 -4.61 -26.01
C ALA A 56 14.09 -3.25 -26.27
N MET A 57 13.36 -2.16 -26.17
CA MET A 57 13.93 -0.80 -26.28
C MET A 57 14.69 -0.39 -25.01
N SER A 58 14.22 -0.78 -23.85
CA SER A 58 14.87 -0.53 -22.55
C SER A 58 16.17 -1.33 -22.42
N LEU A 59 16.18 -2.60 -22.84
CA LEU A 59 17.40 -3.42 -22.92
C LEU A 59 18.49 -2.80 -23.82
N ARG A 60 18.11 -2.08 -24.88
CA ARG A 60 19.06 -1.37 -25.76
C ARG A 60 19.60 -0.06 -25.20
N LYS A 61 18.85 0.59 -24.28
CA LYS A 61 19.25 1.85 -23.61
C LYS A 61 19.87 1.63 -22.24
N ASN A 62 19.95 0.39 -21.77
CA ASN A 62 20.39 -0.01 -20.43
C ASN A 62 19.57 0.65 -19.29
N THR A 63 18.31 1.07 -19.57
CA THR A 63 17.43 1.65 -18.57
C THR A 63 15.99 1.17 -18.83
N PRO A 64 15.50 0.18 -18.10
CA PRO A 64 14.14 -0.34 -18.28
C PRO A 64 13.04 0.67 -17.93
N ARG A 65 13.36 1.76 -17.19
CA ARG A 65 12.39 2.73 -16.66
C ARG A 65 11.14 2.06 -16.11
N THR A 66 11.35 0.99 -15.39
CA THR A 66 10.29 0.22 -14.77
C THR A 66 10.58 0.10 -13.29
N ILE A 67 9.57 0.35 -12.46
CA ILE A 67 9.64 0.14 -11.01
C ILE A 67 8.67 -0.96 -10.61
N GLY A 68 9.06 -1.74 -9.59
CA GLY A 68 8.22 -2.78 -9.00
C GLY A 68 7.48 -2.25 -7.79
N VAL A 69 6.25 -2.69 -7.60
CA VAL A 69 5.46 -2.39 -6.40
C VAL A 69 4.92 -3.70 -5.83
N ILE A 70 5.14 -3.90 -4.53
CA ILE A 70 4.64 -5.07 -3.79
C ILE A 70 3.68 -4.58 -2.72
N VAL A 71 2.43 -5.02 -2.79
CA VAL A 71 1.38 -4.72 -1.82
C VAL A 71 0.76 -6.00 -1.27
N PRO A 72 0.25 -6.01 -0.04
CA PRO A 72 -0.45 -7.18 0.50
C PRO A 72 -1.68 -7.56 -0.31
N ASP A 73 -2.46 -6.57 -0.75
CA ASP A 73 -3.66 -6.77 -1.55
C ASP A 73 -4.00 -5.52 -2.39
N ILE A 74 -4.93 -5.64 -3.35
CA ILE A 74 -5.41 -4.54 -4.20
C ILE A 74 -6.91 -4.30 -4.07
N VAL A 75 -7.58 -5.05 -3.21
CA VAL A 75 -9.05 -5.00 -3.07
C VAL A 75 -9.47 -3.84 -2.17
N THR A 76 -8.65 -3.51 -1.17
CA THR A 76 -8.97 -2.41 -0.25
C THR A 76 -8.75 -1.05 -0.89
N HIS A 77 -9.64 -0.11 -0.62
CA HIS A 77 -9.49 1.27 -1.09
C HIS A 77 -8.17 1.91 -0.61
N PHE A 78 -7.66 1.49 0.55
CA PHE A 78 -6.38 1.93 1.09
C PHE A 78 -5.23 1.71 0.11
N PHE A 79 -4.99 0.47 -0.30
CA PHE A 79 -3.92 0.16 -1.25
C PHE A 79 -4.21 0.69 -2.64
N ALA A 80 -5.46 0.65 -3.12
CA ALA A 80 -5.84 1.18 -4.42
C ALA A 80 -5.50 2.68 -4.55
N SER A 81 -5.79 3.48 -3.52
CA SER A 81 -5.46 4.91 -3.51
C SER A 81 -3.96 5.18 -3.46
N ILE A 82 -3.18 4.39 -2.69
CA ILE A 82 -1.71 4.48 -2.68
C ILE A 82 -1.14 4.15 -4.05
N LEU A 83 -1.62 3.08 -4.68
CA LEU A 83 -1.19 2.66 -6.01
C LEU A 83 -1.47 3.73 -7.06
N SER A 84 -2.62 4.43 -6.98
CA SER A 84 -2.91 5.56 -7.87
C SER A 84 -1.88 6.69 -7.72
N GLY A 85 -1.50 7.05 -6.48
CA GLY A 85 -0.45 8.04 -6.24
C GLY A 85 0.93 7.61 -6.76
N ILE A 86 1.26 6.33 -6.62
CA ILE A 86 2.50 5.75 -7.18
C ILE A 86 2.48 5.81 -8.70
N GLU A 87 1.38 5.37 -9.34
CA GLU A 87 1.25 5.30 -10.79
C GLU A 87 1.34 6.68 -11.43
N ASP A 88 0.57 7.65 -10.94
CA ASP A 88 0.57 9.02 -11.46
C ASP A 88 1.96 9.65 -11.36
N THR A 89 2.64 9.46 -10.23
CA THR A 89 4.01 9.99 -10.03
C THR A 89 5.01 9.28 -10.95
N ALA A 90 4.90 7.96 -11.11
CA ALA A 90 5.76 7.19 -12.01
C ALA A 90 5.60 7.64 -13.46
N ILE A 91 4.36 7.75 -13.96
CA ILE A 91 4.03 8.19 -15.31
C ILE A 91 4.58 9.59 -15.58
N ALA A 92 4.37 10.53 -14.65
CA ALA A 92 4.89 11.91 -14.76
C ALA A 92 6.41 11.95 -14.88
N ASN A 93 7.13 10.96 -14.33
CA ASN A 93 8.58 10.81 -14.43
C ASN A 93 9.06 9.87 -15.55
N GLY A 94 8.15 9.33 -16.36
CA GLY A 94 8.44 8.46 -17.51
C GLY A 94 8.79 7.01 -17.11
N TYR A 95 8.26 6.53 -15.97
CA TYR A 95 8.39 5.15 -15.50
C TYR A 95 7.11 4.35 -15.75
N PHE A 96 7.28 3.05 -15.98
CA PHE A 96 6.21 2.07 -15.91
C PHE A 96 6.18 1.40 -14.54
N VAL A 97 5.00 0.98 -14.09
CA VAL A 97 4.81 0.32 -12.81
C VAL A 97 4.40 -1.12 -13.03
N ILE A 98 5.07 -2.06 -12.36
CA ILE A 98 4.65 -3.46 -12.25
C ILE A 98 4.16 -3.67 -10.82
N ILE A 99 2.87 -3.96 -10.68
CA ILE A 99 2.24 -4.22 -9.38
C ILE A 99 2.15 -5.72 -9.16
N THR A 100 2.56 -6.17 -7.97
CA THR A 100 2.45 -7.55 -7.51
C THR A 100 1.80 -7.59 -6.14
N THR A 101 1.05 -8.67 -5.86
CA THR A 101 0.38 -8.86 -4.57
C THR A 101 1.00 -10.02 -3.81
N SER A 102 1.27 -9.82 -2.51
CA SER A 102 1.76 -10.89 -1.65
C SER A 102 0.65 -11.73 -1.04
N HIS A 103 -0.62 -11.28 -1.11
CA HIS A 103 -1.76 -11.93 -0.47
C HIS A 103 -1.53 -12.22 1.02
N GLU A 104 -0.86 -11.29 1.71
CA GLU A 104 -0.47 -11.39 3.11
C GLU A 104 0.46 -12.58 3.43
N SER A 105 1.07 -13.21 2.42
CA SER A 105 1.95 -14.38 2.53
C SER A 105 3.43 -14.00 2.40
N TYR A 106 4.24 -14.48 3.34
CA TYR A 106 5.69 -14.35 3.33
C TYR A 106 6.33 -14.95 2.06
N ASP A 107 5.88 -16.16 1.67
CA ASP A 107 6.44 -16.87 0.51
C ASP A 107 6.10 -16.15 -0.81
N HIS A 108 4.90 -15.58 -0.91
CA HIS A 108 4.52 -14.79 -2.09
C HIS A 108 5.30 -13.48 -2.13
N GLU A 109 5.49 -12.81 -1.00
CA GLU A 109 6.28 -11.57 -0.90
C GLU A 109 7.71 -11.81 -1.39
N LYS A 110 8.37 -12.87 -0.89
CA LYS A 110 9.71 -13.27 -1.31
C LYS A 110 9.79 -13.57 -2.81
N ARG A 111 8.86 -14.37 -3.33
CA ARG A 111 8.80 -14.71 -4.75
C ARG A 111 8.58 -13.48 -5.64
N ASN A 112 7.77 -12.54 -5.18
CA ASN A 112 7.53 -11.28 -5.90
C ASN A 112 8.81 -10.44 -6.00
N ILE A 113 9.61 -10.37 -4.94
CA ILE A 113 10.91 -9.71 -4.98
C ILE A 113 11.82 -10.39 -6.04
N GLU A 114 11.96 -11.72 -5.98
CA GLU A 114 12.76 -12.47 -6.93
C GLU A 114 12.32 -12.24 -8.40
N ASN A 115 11.01 -12.23 -8.64
CA ASN A 115 10.46 -11.98 -9.98
C ASN A 115 10.76 -10.55 -10.47
N LEU A 116 10.58 -9.53 -9.60
CA LEU A 116 10.86 -8.14 -9.97
C LEU A 116 12.35 -7.91 -10.25
N VAL A 117 13.24 -8.51 -9.46
CA VAL A 117 14.68 -8.48 -9.70
C VAL A 117 15.02 -9.13 -11.05
N ASN A 118 14.44 -10.30 -11.34
CA ASN A 118 14.63 -11.00 -12.62
C ASN A 118 14.08 -10.20 -13.82
N MET A 119 13.04 -9.38 -13.61
CA MET A 119 12.51 -8.46 -14.62
C MET A 119 13.35 -7.19 -14.78
N HIS A 120 14.44 -7.05 -14.02
CA HIS A 120 15.36 -5.92 -14.05
C HIS A 120 14.67 -4.57 -13.80
N VAL A 121 13.77 -4.50 -12.83
CA VAL A 121 13.21 -3.22 -12.40
C VAL A 121 14.31 -2.33 -11.82
N GLU A 122 14.18 -0.99 -11.98
CA GLU A 122 15.19 -0.04 -11.50
C GLU A 122 15.11 0.21 -9.98
N GLY A 123 14.01 -0.20 -9.34
CA GLY A 123 13.80 -0.12 -7.91
C GLY A 123 12.46 -0.69 -7.49
N ILE A 124 12.27 -0.85 -6.19
CA ILE A 124 11.08 -1.49 -5.60
C ILE A 124 10.46 -0.58 -4.54
N ILE A 125 9.13 -0.46 -4.56
CA ILE A 125 8.32 0.08 -3.47
C ILE A 125 7.60 -1.10 -2.82
N GLY A 126 7.70 -1.25 -1.50
CA GLY A 126 7.15 -2.41 -0.80
C GLY A 126 6.35 -2.07 0.45
N CYS A 127 5.31 -2.88 0.68
CA CYS A 127 4.60 -2.97 1.94
C CYS A 127 4.66 -4.42 2.42
N LEU A 128 5.11 -4.64 3.66
CA LEU A 128 5.28 -5.97 4.21
C LEU A 128 3.95 -6.71 4.36
N SER A 129 3.96 -8.02 4.10
CA SER A 129 2.85 -8.88 4.46
C SER A 129 2.73 -9.05 5.98
N GLN A 130 1.54 -9.39 6.47
CA GLN A 130 1.37 -9.60 7.91
C GLN A 130 2.07 -10.87 8.43
N GLU A 131 2.44 -11.81 7.57
CA GLU A 131 3.20 -13.01 7.95
C GLU A 131 4.71 -12.76 8.04
N THR A 132 5.20 -11.64 7.51
CA THR A 132 6.63 -11.36 7.41
C THR A 132 7.24 -11.08 8.79
N THR A 133 8.04 -12.03 9.28
CA THR A 133 8.83 -11.94 10.51
C THR A 133 10.34 -11.99 10.26
N ASP A 134 10.76 -12.53 9.13
CA ASP A 134 12.13 -12.54 8.63
C ASP A 134 12.25 -11.55 7.46
N TYR A 135 13.29 -10.73 7.49
CA TYR A 135 13.50 -9.66 6.52
C TYR A 135 14.66 -9.93 5.55
N ALA A 136 15.18 -11.17 5.50
CA ALA A 136 16.34 -11.51 4.69
C ALA A 136 16.14 -11.20 3.19
N HIS A 137 14.94 -11.41 2.66
CA HIS A 137 14.61 -11.12 1.26
C HIS A 137 14.57 -9.61 0.94
N TRP A 138 14.20 -8.74 1.90
CA TRP A 138 14.33 -7.30 1.77
C TRP A 138 15.79 -6.85 1.89
N LEU A 139 16.55 -7.47 2.81
CA LEU A 139 17.98 -7.19 2.98
C LEU A 139 18.79 -7.57 1.74
N SER A 140 18.44 -8.62 1.04
CA SER A 140 19.10 -9.03 -0.21
C SER A 140 19.05 -7.95 -1.30
N LEU A 141 18.04 -7.08 -1.31
CA LEU A 141 17.95 -5.94 -2.22
C LEU A 141 19.02 -4.88 -1.91
N ASP A 142 19.31 -4.65 -0.63
CA ASP A 142 20.38 -3.74 -0.20
C ASP A 142 21.75 -4.25 -0.64
N ASP A 143 22.00 -5.56 -0.49
CA ASP A 143 23.24 -6.21 -0.95
C ASP A 143 23.42 -6.09 -2.47
N MET A 144 22.34 -6.04 -3.23
CA MET A 144 22.32 -5.82 -4.69
C MET A 144 22.39 -4.34 -5.09
N ASN A 145 22.43 -3.41 -4.12
CA ASN A 145 22.29 -1.96 -4.33
C ASN A 145 21.00 -1.59 -5.09
N MET A 146 19.92 -2.36 -4.94
CA MET A 146 18.62 -2.11 -5.52
C MET A 146 17.91 -0.98 -4.75
N PRO A 147 17.53 0.13 -5.39
CA PRO A 147 16.74 1.17 -4.75
C PRO A 147 15.46 0.62 -4.15
N LEU A 148 15.25 0.85 -2.84
CA LEU A 148 14.10 0.35 -2.09
C LEU A 148 13.47 1.47 -1.25
N VAL A 149 12.16 1.53 -1.26
CA VAL A 149 11.34 2.34 -0.33
C VAL A 149 10.23 1.46 0.22
N LEU A 150 10.10 1.43 1.54
CA LEU A 150 9.00 0.74 2.20
C LEU A 150 7.93 1.74 2.63
N PHE A 151 6.66 1.31 2.63
CA PHE A 151 5.56 2.16 3.08
C PHE A 151 4.60 1.38 3.98
N ASP A 152 3.84 2.11 4.80
CA ASP A 152 2.83 1.63 5.75
C ASP A 152 3.39 0.58 6.73
N ARG A 153 3.51 -0.68 6.32
CA ARG A 153 4.15 -1.74 7.09
C ARG A 153 5.60 -1.85 6.67
N VAL A 154 6.48 -1.43 7.55
CA VAL A 154 7.91 -1.26 7.28
C VAL A 154 8.76 -2.07 8.25
N CYS A 155 10.00 -2.35 7.84
CA CYS A 155 11.04 -2.92 8.70
C CYS A 155 12.30 -2.08 8.61
N MET A 156 13.16 -2.19 9.59
CA MET A 156 14.53 -1.62 9.61
C MET A 156 14.60 -0.15 9.10
N PRO A 157 13.89 0.80 9.75
CA PRO A 157 13.83 2.19 9.29
C PRO A 157 15.20 2.90 9.28
N ASP A 158 16.20 2.34 9.98
CA ASP A 158 17.57 2.82 9.98
C ASP A 158 18.36 2.38 8.73
N ARG A 159 17.85 1.38 7.99
CA ARG A 159 18.47 0.85 6.76
C ARG A 159 17.68 1.22 5.50
N PHE A 160 16.38 1.28 5.59
CA PHE A 160 15.51 1.52 4.44
C PHE A 160 14.78 2.85 4.57
N SER A 161 14.66 3.54 3.46
CA SER A 161 13.80 4.73 3.40
C SER A 161 12.35 4.33 3.50
N THR A 162 11.56 5.09 4.28
CA THR A 162 10.20 4.70 4.62
C THR A 162 9.21 5.85 4.49
N VAL A 163 7.97 5.54 4.12
CA VAL A 163 6.84 6.46 4.14
C VAL A 163 5.75 5.86 5.00
N VAL A 164 5.46 6.49 6.14
CA VAL A 164 4.55 5.95 7.17
C VAL A 164 3.59 7.03 7.67
N ALA A 165 2.52 6.62 8.34
CA ALA A 165 1.71 7.51 9.15
C ALA A 165 2.20 7.53 10.60
N ASP A 166 1.91 8.60 11.37
CA ASP A 166 2.20 8.62 12.79
C ASP A 166 1.16 7.77 13.56
N GLY A 167 1.51 6.50 13.73
CA GLY A 167 0.63 5.53 14.39
C GLY A 167 0.44 5.78 15.88
N VAL A 168 1.41 6.38 16.58
CA VAL A 168 1.29 6.69 18.02
C VAL A 168 0.33 7.86 18.22
N TYR A 169 0.63 8.98 17.59
CA TYR A 169 -0.19 10.19 17.72
C TYR A 169 -1.64 9.96 17.28
N SER A 170 -1.84 9.27 16.16
CA SER A 170 -3.17 9.03 15.63
C SER A 170 -4.02 8.11 16.50
N ALA A 171 -3.42 7.08 17.12
CA ALA A 171 -4.14 6.22 18.05
C ALA A 171 -4.44 6.93 19.38
N GLN A 172 -3.50 7.75 19.86
CA GLN A 172 -3.72 8.61 21.04
C GLN A 172 -4.89 9.56 20.79
N MET A 173 -4.91 10.26 19.66
CA MET A 173 -6.00 11.17 19.26
C MET A 173 -7.36 10.44 19.16
N ALA A 174 -7.41 9.27 18.55
CA ALA A 174 -8.64 8.50 18.40
C ALA A 174 -9.15 7.98 19.75
N THR A 175 -8.26 7.52 20.64
CA THR A 175 -8.61 7.05 21.98
C THR A 175 -9.09 8.22 22.84
N GLN A 176 -8.40 9.37 22.78
CA GLN A 176 -8.81 10.59 23.51
C GLN A 176 -10.20 11.05 23.08
N HIS A 177 -10.50 11.00 21.76
CA HIS A 177 -11.85 11.31 21.27
C HIS A 177 -12.93 10.42 21.90
N LEU A 178 -12.70 9.11 22.03
CA LEU A 178 -13.66 8.21 22.69
C LEU A 178 -13.85 8.57 24.17
N LEU A 179 -12.79 8.90 24.88
CA LEU A 179 -12.83 9.34 26.27
C LEU A 179 -13.61 10.66 26.44
N ASP A 180 -13.35 11.64 25.58
CA ASP A 180 -14.00 12.95 25.58
C ASP A 180 -15.51 12.84 25.32
N HIS A 181 -15.94 11.78 24.60
CA HIS A 181 -17.35 11.49 24.32
C HIS A 181 -17.97 10.48 25.28
N GLY A 182 -17.36 10.29 26.45
CA GLY A 182 -17.94 9.59 27.58
C GLY A 182 -17.68 8.10 27.65
N SER A 183 -16.86 7.54 26.78
CA SER A 183 -16.43 6.14 26.91
C SER A 183 -15.45 6.00 28.07
N LYS A 184 -15.56 4.91 28.82
CA LYS A 184 -14.75 4.65 30.01
C LYS A 184 -13.96 3.35 29.91
N ARG A 185 -14.46 2.41 29.17
CA ARG A 185 -13.89 1.07 29.02
C ARG A 185 -13.65 0.77 27.53
N ILE A 186 -12.52 1.26 27.03
CA ILE A 186 -12.20 1.21 25.62
C ILE A 186 -11.37 -0.05 25.32
N ALA A 187 -11.77 -0.84 24.32
CA ALA A 187 -10.98 -1.95 23.80
C ALA A 187 -10.17 -1.57 22.57
N PHE A 188 -9.09 -2.29 22.33
CA PHE A 188 -8.28 -2.19 21.13
C PHE A 188 -8.29 -3.53 20.38
N ILE A 189 -8.71 -3.50 19.10
CA ILE A 189 -8.59 -4.64 18.19
C ILE A 189 -7.45 -4.35 17.21
N GLY A 190 -6.40 -5.17 17.28
CA GLY A 190 -5.17 -5.04 16.49
C GLY A 190 -4.80 -6.26 15.67
N GLY A 191 -3.79 -6.09 14.84
CA GLY A 191 -3.16 -7.15 14.07
C GLY A 191 -2.03 -7.86 14.84
N ALA A 192 -1.21 -8.63 14.12
CA ALA A 192 -0.09 -9.36 14.71
C ALA A 192 0.95 -8.43 15.36
N ASN A 193 1.34 -8.73 16.60
CA ASN A 193 2.19 -7.87 17.43
C ASN A 193 3.62 -7.64 16.89
N HIS A 194 4.11 -8.46 15.95
CA HIS A 194 5.43 -8.26 15.34
C HIS A 194 5.44 -7.08 14.35
N LEU A 195 4.28 -6.66 13.83
CA LEU A 195 4.19 -5.52 12.94
C LEU A 195 4.40 -4.20 13.69
N ASP A 196 5.30 -3.36 13.21
CA ASP A 196 5.62 -2.07 13.82
C ASP A 196 4.40 -1.15 13.93
N ILE A 197 3.57 -1.12 12.90
CA ILE A 197 2.35 -0.33 12.87
C ILE A 197 1.35 -0.74 13.97
N VAL A 198 1.25 -2.06 14.28
CA VAL A 198 0.40 -2.57 15.37
C VAL A 198 0.93 -2.11 16.71
N ARG A 199 2.25 -2.24 16.93
CA ARG A 199 2.90 -1.79 18.18
C ARG A 199 2.72 -0.31 18.40
N LYS A 200 2.89 0.51 17.36
CA LYS A 200 2.74 1.98 17.45
C LYS A 200 1.31 2.39 17.77
N ARG A 201 0.31 1.84 17.07
CA ARG A 201 -1.10 2.14 17.34
C ARG A 201 -1.53 1.67 18.74
N LYS A 202 -1.14 0.47 19.13
CA LYS A 202 -1.36 -0.03 20.50
C LYS A 202 -0.69 0.85 21.55
N HIS A 203 0.53 1.32 21.29
CA HIS A 203 1.23 2.22 22.20
C HIS A 203 0.48 3.54 22.39
N GLY A 204 0.04 4.20 21.30
CA GLY A 204 -0.74 5.43 21.38
C GLY A 204 -2.07 5.25 22.11
N TYR A 205 -2.77 4.13 21.89
CA TYR A 205 -3.96 3.77 22.66
C TYR A 205 -3.66 3.67 24.16
N LEU A 206 -2.59 2.95 24.54
CA LEU A 206 -2.21 2.77 25.95
C LEU A 206 -1.74 4.08 26.59
N GLU A 207 -1.05 4.95 25.86
CA GLU A 207 -0.65 6.27 26.35
C GLU A 207 -1.86 7.15 26.66
N ALA A 208 -2.86 7.21 25.77
CA ALA A 208 -4.09 7.97 26.02
C ALA A 208 -4.81 7.48 27.28
N LEU A 209 -4.90 6.17 27.53
CA LEU A 209 -5.47 5.63 28.77
C LEU A 209 -4.67 6.06 30.00
N ARG A 210 -3.33 6.00 29.96
CA ARG A 210 -2.46 6.41 31.07
C ARG A 210 -2.61 7.88 31.41
N GLU A 211 -2.60 8.76 30.40
CA GLU A 211 -2.76 10.21 30.56
C GLU A 211 -4.10 10.56 31.21
N ASN A 212 -5.15 9.80 30.90
CA ASN A 212 -6.48 9.96 31.49
C ASN A 212 -6.69 9.13 32.77
N LYS A 213 -5.64 8.46 33.30
CA LYS A 213 -5.69 7.64 34.52
C LYS A 213 -6.72 6.50 34.45
N ILE A 214 -6.95 5.98 33.23
CA ILE A 214 -7.82 4.81 33.01
C ILE A 214 -7.00 3.55 33.22
N PRO A 215 -7.47 2.56 34.00
CA PRO A 215 -6.78 1.29 34.18
C PRO A 215 -6.58 0.55 32.86
N ILE A 216 -5.37 0.01 32.66
CA ILE A 216 -5.07 -0.82 31.49
C ILE A 216 -5.45 -2.25 31.83
N GLU A 217 -6.45 -2.76 31.11
CA GLU A 217 -6.91 -4.14 31.21
C GLU A 217 -6.40 -4.94 30.02
N LYS A 218 -5.67 -6.03 30.28
CA LYS A 218 -5.07 -6.84 29.22
C LYS A 218 -6.12 -7.49 28.32
N ASP A 219 -7.26 -7.86 28.87
CA ASP A 219 -8.35 -8.54 28.17
C ASP A 219 -9.08 -7.61 27.18
N LEU A 220 -8.90 -6.30 27.31
CA LEU A 220 -9.40 -5.31 26.34
C LEU A 220 -8.49 -5.11 25.12
N VAL A 221 -7.36 -5.81 25.06
CA VAL A 221 -6.40 -5.70 23.93
C VAL A 221 -6.36 -7.04 23.20
N VAL A 222 -7.10 -7.13 22.10
CA VAL A 222 -7.16 -8.35 21.27
C VAL A 222 -6.40 -8.13 19.99
N CYS A 223 -5.32 -8.88 19.79
CA CYS A 223 -4.46 -8.80 18.61
C CYS A 223 -4.46 -10.14 17.87
N ARG A 224 -4.98 -10.15 16.64
CA ARG A 224 -5.12 -11.33 15.78
C ARG A 224 -4.64 -11.03 14.36
N LYS A 225 -5.01 -11.81 13.33
CA LYS A 225 -4.76 -11.44 11.94
C LYS A 225 -5.64 -10.26 11.52
N ILE A 226 -5.17 -9.52 10.52
CA ILE A 226 -5.90 -8.38 9.96
C ILE A 226 -6.79 -8.91 8.83
N ASP A 227 -7.91 -9.48 9.18
CA ASP A 227 -8.96 -9.88 8.25
C ASP A 227 -10.35 -9.78 8.90
N PHE A 228 -11.40 -9.91 8.10
CA PHE A 228 -12.78 -9.69 8.54
C PHE A 228 -13.24 -10.75 9.56
N GLU A 229 -12.93 -12.03 9.34
CA GLU A 229 -13.35 -13.11 10.23
C GLU A 229 -12.62 -13.04 11.58
N GLU A 230 -11.33 -12.74 11.58
CA GLU A 230 -10.56 -12.53 12.81
C GLU A 230 -11.04 -11.29 13.59
N GLY A 231 -11.51 -10.26 12.87
CA GLY A 231 -12.17 -9.10 13.48
C GLY A 231 -13.47 -9.46 14.19
N LYS A 232 -14.27 -10.37 13.62
CA LYS A 232 -15.47 -10.91 14.26
C LYS A 232 -15.12 -11.68 15.52
N ILE A 233 -14.16 -12.62 15.42
CA ILE A 233 -13.70 -13.40 16.57
C ILE A 233 -13.19 -12.48 17.69
N ALA A 234 -12.40 -11.46 17.35
CA ALA A 234 -11.90 -10.51 18.34
C ALA A 234 -13.03 -9.76 19.06
N THR A 235 -14.06 -9.38 18.31
CA THR A 235 -15.22 -8.68 18.87
C THR A 235 -16.06 -9.60 19.76
N GLU A 236 -16.28 -10.85 19.37
CA GLU A 236 -16.97 -11.86 20.20
C GLU A 236 -16.24 -12.08 21.52
N ILE A 237 -14.91 -12.18 21.50
CA ILE A 237 -14.09 -12.29 22.72
C ILE A 237 -14.36 -11.09 23.65
N LEU A 238 -14.35 -9.88 23.11
CA LEU A 238 -14.58 -8.65 23.88
C LEU A 238 -15.99 -8.57 24.46
N LEU A 239 -17.02 -8.97 23.70
CA LEU A 239 -18.41 -8.95 24.16
C LEU A 239 -18.72 -10.07 25.18
N SER A 240 -17.91 -11.13 25.19
CA SER A 240 -18.05 -12.25 26.14
C SER A 240 -17.42 -11.97 27.51
N LEU A 241 -16.72 -10.84 27.67
CA LEU A 241 -16.16 -10.47 28.97
C LEU A 241 -17.26 -10.22 30.00
N PRO A 242 -17.02 -10.49 31.31
CA PRO A 242 -17.99 -10.20 32.38
C PRO A 242 -18.45 -8.73 32.38
N GLU A 243 -17.54 -7.83 32.02
CA GLU A 243 -17.80 -6.43 31.79
C GLU A 243 -17.32 -6.08 30.36
N PRO A 244 -18.19 -6.07 29.35
CA PRO A 244 -17.82 -5.72 27.99
C PRO A 244 -17.32 -4.29 27.85
N PRO A 245 -16.53 -3.96 26.81
CA PRO A 245 -16.12 -2.60 26.53
C PRO A 245 -17.33 -1.75 26.12
N ASP A 246 -17.27 -0.44 26.42
CA ASP A 246 -18.25 0.55 25.96
C ASP A 246 -17.76 1.29 24.69
N ALA A 247 -16.52 1.03 24.25
CA ALA A 247 -15.99 1.52 23.00
C ALA A 247 -14.89 0.56 22.45
N ILE A 248 -14.71 0.61 21.14
CA ILE A 248 -13.68 -0.17 20.44
C ILE A 248 -12.90 0.77 19.50
N LEU A 249 -11.57 0.75 19.62
CA LEU A 249 -10.65 1.28 18.63
C LEU A 249 -10.13 0.10 17.79
N ALA A 250 -10.56 0.00 16.55
CA ALA A 250 -10.07 -0.99 15.61
C ALA A 250 -8.90 -0.43 14.80
N MET A 251 -7.82 -1.19 14.63
CA MET A 251 -6.62 -0.72 13.96
C MET A 251 -6.77 -0.50 12.45
N ASN A 252 -7.85 -0.96 11.82
CA ASN A 252 -8.23 -0.65 10.44
C ASN A 252 -9.74 -0.77 10.25
N ASP A 253 -10.25 -0.32 9.10
CA ASP A 253 -11.68 -0.31 8.83
C ASP A 253 -12.25 -1.71 8.60
N THR A 254 -11.46 -2.67 8.07
CA THR A 254 -11.90 -4.06 7.91
C THR A 254 -12.29 -4.67 9.26
N LEU A 255 -11.44 -4.48 10.30
CA LEU A 255 -11.72 -4.93 11.66
C LEU A 255 -12.90 -4.15 12.29
N ALA A 256 -13.02 -2.86 11.97
CA ALA A 256 -14.15 -2.05 12.43
C ALA A 256 -15.48 -2.51 11.83
N PHE A 257 -15.53 -2.82 10.52
CA PHE A 257 -16.73 -3.35 9.87
C PHE A 257 -17.12 -4.73 10.42
N ALA A 258 -16.13 -5.59 10.70
CA ALA A 258 -16.36 -6.85 11.37
C ALA A 258 -16.96 -6.64 12.78
N ALA A 259 -16.43 -5.68 13.54
CA ALA A 259 -16.99 -5.31 14.84
C ALA A 259 -18.42 -4.79 14.73
N MET A 260 -18.73 -3.95 13.73
CA MET A 260 -20.10 -3.46 13.49
C MET A 260 -21.09 -4.60 13.24
N GLU A 261 -20.69 -5.62 12.48
CA GLU A 261 -21.54 -6.78 12.22
C GLU A 261 -21.85 -7.54 13.52
N VAL A 262 -20.83 -7.86 14.31
CA VAL A 262 -20.98 -8.60 15.58
C VAL A 262 -21.82 -7.80 16.59
N ILE A 263 -21.52 -6.53 16.79
CA ILE A 263 -22.27 -5.64 17.70
C ILE A 263 -23.76 -5.63 17.35
N ARG A 264 -24.10 -5.52 16.05
CA ARG A 264 -25.49 -5.56 15.58
C ARG A 264 -26.15 -6.92 15.80
N ASN A 265 -25.42 -8.01 15.58
CA ASN A 265 -25.93 -9.38 15.78
C ASN A 265 -26.26 -9.64 17.27
N HIS A 266 -25.57 -8.95 18.19
CA HIS A 266 -25.88 -8.95 19.62
C HIS A 266 -26.99 -7.97 20.01
N ASN A 267 -27.66 -7.31 19.05
CA ASN A 267 -28.67 -6.28 19.26
C ASN A 267 -28.18 -5.07 20.07
N LEU A 268 -26.86 -4.80 20.03
CA LEU A 268 -26.27 -3.64 20.65
C LEU A 268 -26.22 -2.48 19.65
N ARG A 269 -26.36 -1.26 20.16
CA ARG A 269 -26.42 -0.04 19.36
C ARG A 269 -25.05 0.62 19.27
N ILE A 270 -24.73 1.10 18.08
CA ILE A 270 -23.55 1.93 17.84
C ILE A 270 -24.04 3.37 17.60
N PRO A 271 -23.59 4.36 18.34
CA PRO A 271 -22.54 4.37 19.39
C PRO A 271 -23.08 4.21 20.81
N GLN A 272 -24.40 4.07 21.03
CA GLN A 272 -25.01 4.20 22.36
C GLN A 272 -24.47 3.17 23.35
N ASP A 273 -24.45 1.92 22.97
CA ASP A 273 -23.95 0.83 23.81
C ASP A 273 -22.44 0.64 23.60
N ILE A 274 -21.96 0.67 22.35
CA ILE A 274 -20.53 0.55 22.01
C ILE A 274 -20.17 1.60 20.97
N ALA A 275 -19.31 2.56 21.32
CA ALA A 275 -18.74 3.50 20.36
C ALA A 275 -17.62 2.83 19.55
N LEU A 276 -17.44 3.22 18.28
CA LEU A 276 -16.49 2.56 17.39
C LEU A 276 -15.72 3.57 16.56
N ILE A 277 -14.39 3.38 16.50
CA ILE A 277 -13.49 4.10 15.59
C ILE A 277 -12.67 3.08 14.80
N GLY A 278 -12.59 3.26 13.48
CA GLY A 278 -11.71 2.55 12.57
C GLY A 278 -10.44 3.34 12.23
N TYR A 279 -9.68 2.78 11.30
CA TYR A 279 -8.51 3.42 10.69
C TYR A 279 -8.55 3.21 9.19
N THR A 280 -7.95 4.14 8.47
CA THR A 280 -7.82 4.24 7.01
C THR A 280 -8.85 5.14 6.33
N ASP A 281 -10.03 5.29 6.91
CA ASP A 281 -11.13 6.10 6.37
C ASP A 281 -11.51 5.65 4.94
N GLU A 282 -11.75 4.34 4.80
CA GLU A 282 -12.18 3.76 3.54
C GLU A 282 -13.52 4.34 3.10
N GLN A 283 -13.77 4.36 1.79
CA GLN A 283 -14.98 4.92 1.23
C GLN A 283 -16.27 4.31 1.83
N HIS A 284 -16.22 3.01 2.18
CA HIS A 284 -17.33 2.30 2.82
C HIS A 284 -17.70 2.87 4.20
N ALA A 285 -16.78 3.54 4.91
CA ALA A 285 -17.06 4.20 6.18
C ALA A 285 -18.20 5.23 6.10
N ASN A 286 -18.44 5.78 4.89
CA ASN A 286 -19.52 6.74 4.63
C ASN A 286 -20.86 6.08 4.29
N TYR A 287 -20.88 4.79 3.97
CA TYR A 287 -22.08 4.09 3.47
C TYR A 287 -22.69 3.12 4.49
N VAL A 288 -21.95 2.78 5.54
CA VAL A 288 -22.48 1.98 6.66
C VAL A 288 -23.36 2.81 7.57
N VAL A 289 -24.23 2.15 8.33
CA VAL A 289 -25.14 2.82 9.29
C VAL A 289 -24.89 2.20 10.68
N PRO A 290 -24.51 3.05 11.68
CA PRO A 290 -24.11 4.46 11.57
C PRO A 290 -22.82 4.63 10.74
N ARG A 291 -22.56 5.82 10.16
CA ARG A 291 -21.31 6.09 9.45
C ARG A 291 -20.11 5.95 10.38
N LEU A 292 -19.08 5.27 9.92
CA LEU A 292 -17.91 4.94 10.73
C LEU A 292 -16.98 6.16 10.89
N SER A 293 -16.71 6.55 12.12
CA SER A 293 -15.60 7.44 12.47
C SER A 293 -14.30 6.71 12.28
N ALA A 294 -13.33 7.33 11.63
CA ALA A 294 -12.05 6.68 11.35
C ALA A 294 -10.89 7.68 11.33
N VAL A 295 -9.70 7.19 11.66
CA VAL A 295 -8.46 7.95 11.40
C VAL A 295 -8.20 7.91 9.91
N SER A 296 -8.25 9.08 9.27
CA SER A 296 -8.02 9.24 7.84
C SER A 296 -6.53 9.38 7.55
N HIS A 297 -6.08 8.61 6.56
CA HIS A 297 -4.74 8.65 6.01
C HIS A 297 -4.79 9.34 4.64
N GLN A 298 -3.82 10.19 4.35
CA GLN A 298 -3.66 10.77 3.02
C GLN A 298 -2.99 9.75 2.09
N THR A 299 -3.68 8.66 1.78
CA THR A 299 -3.17 7.47 1.10
C THR A 299 -2.57 7.79 -0.27
N TYR A 300 -3.23 8.62 -1.07
CA TYR A 300 -2.71 9.06 -2.35
C TYR A 300 -1.36 9.78 -2.20
N LYS A 301 -1.23 10.70 -1.23
CA LYS A 301 0.04 11.38 -0.94
C LYS A 301 1.12 10.45 -0.40
N MET A 302 0.73 9.37 0.29
CA MET A 302 1.69 8.34 0.70
C MET A 302 2.29 7.66 -0.54
N GLY A 303 1.48 7.36 -1.53
CA GLY A 303 1.91 6.81 -2.82
C GLY A 303 2.81 7.76 -3.58
N GLU A 304 2.42 9.05 -3.72
CA GLU A 304 3.25 10.09 -4.35
C GLU A 304 4.62 10.19 -3.68
N ALA A 305 4.65 10.27 -2.34
CA ALA A 305 5.89 10.41 -1.57
C ALA A 305 6.80 9.18 -1.72
N ALA A 306 6.23 7.96 -1.69
CA ALA A 306 6.98 6.73 -1.85
C ALA A 306 7.60 6.62 -3.25
N CYS A 307 6.84 6.93 -4.29
CA CYS A 307 7.33 6.89 -5.66
C CYS A 307 8.39 7.98 -5.92
N GLN A 308 8.17 9.21 -5.48
CA GLN A 308 9.15 10.28 -5.63
C GLN A 308 10.46 9.94 -4.91
N MET A 309 10.37 9.42 -3.69
CA MET A 309 11.55 8.99 -2.92
C MET A 309 12.31 7.86 -3.62
N LEU A 310 11.61 6.88 -4.23
CA LEU A 310 12.25 5.83 -5.01
C LEU A 310 12.94 6.39 -6.24
N ILE A 311 12.30 7.30 -6.98
CA ILE A 311 12.88 7.96 -8.16
C ILE A 311 14.13 8.74 -7.79
N ASP A 312 14.14 9.43 -6.65
CA ASP A 312 15.32 10.16 -6.16
C ASP A 312 16.47 9.18 -5.86
N LYS A 313 16.17 8.01 -5.28
CA LYS A 313 17.16 6.95 -5.05
C LYS A 313 17.72 6.38 -6.36
N ILE A 314 16.87 6.12 -7.35
CA ILE A 314 17.30 5.67 -8.70
C ILE A 314 18.22 6.72 -9.33
N LYS A 315 17.98 8.01 -9.11
CA LYS A 315 18.83 9.11 -9.58
C LYS A 315 20.10 9.32 -8.74
N GLY A 316 20.33 8.50 -7.71
CA GLY A 316 21.58 8.49 -6.93
C GLY A 316 21.49 9.08 -5.52
N ASP A 317 20.31 9.43 -5.01
CA ASP A 317 20.18 9.82 -3.59
C ASP A 317 20.33 8.59 -2.68
N LYS A 318 21.43 8.55 -1.94
CA LYS A 318 21.76 7.46 -1.01
C LYS A 318 21.25 7.70 0.42
N LYS A 319 20.63 8.84 0.69
CA LYS A 319 20.15 9.15 2.03
C LYS A 319 19.02 8.24 2.45
N ILE A 320 19.08 7.71 3.64
CA ILE A 320 17.95 7.05 4.30
C ILE A 320 17.07 8.14 4.88
N ARG A 321 15.79 8.13 4.51
CA ARG A 321 14.81 9.13 4.96
C ARG A 321 13.54 8.45 5.43
N GLN A 322 12.91 9.05 6.42
CA GLN A 322 11.53 8.71 6.77
C GLN A 322 10.63 9.92 6.49
N ILE A 323 9.55 9.70 5.75
CA ILE A 323 8.47 10.67 5.58
C ILE A 323 7.29 10.20 6.41
N ILE A 324 6.78 11.10 7.26
CA ILE A 324 5.59 10.86 8.08
C ILE A 324 4.44 11.63 7.42
N ILE A 325 3.43 10.90 6.94
CA ILE A 325 2.23 11.48 6.35
C ILE A 325 1.26 11.84 7.47
N PRO A 326 0.77 13.09 7.52
CA PRO A 326 -0.19 13.51 8.52
C PRO A 326 -1.49 12.73 8.46
N THR A 327 -2.09 12.51 9.63
CA THR A 327 -3.39 11.87 9.80
C THR A 327 -4.36 12.84 10.47
N CYS A 328 -5.66 12.62 10.29
CA CYS A 328 -6.71 13.33 11.01
C CYS A 328 -7.85 12.37 11.35
N LEU A 329 -8.59 12.67 12.41
CA LEU A 329 -9.78 11.92 12.78
C LEU A 329 -10.99 12.49 12.02
N GLN A 330 -11.62 11.63 11.20
CA GLN A 330 -12.93 11.91 10.60
C GLN A 330 -14.01 11.47 11.57
N VAL A 331 -14.61 12.42 12.23
CA VAL A 331 -15.66 12.16 13.24
C VAL A 331 -16.99 11.99 12.53
N ARG A 332 -17.67 10.85 12.80
CA ARG A 332 -19.00 10.51 12.29
C ARG A 332 -19.86 9.94 13.43
N GLU A 333 -20.99 9.34 13.08
CA GLU A 333 -21.99 8.90 14.05
C GLU A 333 -21.51 7.77 14.97
N SER A 334 -20.60 6.89 14.52
CA SER A 334 -20.23 5.68 15.26
C SER A 334 -19.47 5.93 16.56
N SER A 335 -18.93 7.14 16.78
CA SER A 335 -18.12 7.45 17.95
C SER A 335 -18.72 8.53 18.86
N ILE A 336 -19.82 9.15 18.47
CA ILE A 336 -20.45 10.24 19.26
C ILE A 336 -21.63 9.69 20.03
N LYS A 337 -21.43 9.37 21.32
CA LYS A 337 -22.55 9.08 22.23
C LYS A 337 -23.32 10.37 22.48
N ARG A 338 -24.56 10.48 22.00
CA ARG A 338 -25.43 11.60 22.36
C ARG A 338 -25.77 11.49 23.85
N LYS A 339 -25.58 12.56 24.59
CA LYS A 339 -26.15 12.66 25.93
C LYS A 339 -27.66 12.79 25.73
N ASP A 340 -28.44 11.81 26.21
CA ASP A 340 -29.90 11.92 26.31
C ASP A 340 -30.25 13.04 27.31
#